data_5f859c69be2169a778c090d0ca9d1afe
#
_entry.id   5f859c69be2169a778c090d0ca9d1afe
#
_cell.length_a   1.000
_cell.length_b   1.000
_cell.length_c   1.000
_cell.angle_alpha   90.00
_cell.angle_beta   90.00
_cell.angle_gamma   90.00
#
_symmetry.space_group_name_H-M   'P 1'
#
loop_
_entity.id
_entity.type
_entity.pdbx_description
1 polymer ?
#
loop_
_entity_poly.entity_id
_entity_poly.type
_entity_poly.pdbx_seq_one_letter_code
_entity_poly.pdbx_strand_id
1 'polypeptide(L)'
;MTSRFEYDLNCHRHSCQSKREPCSLLFSLSILILFAIAPYLTAQSSQSSESLEHARALVAANQLTKANEMLSGIVSRDPHNLMAWEELGEVQLAQSLNDDAMKSFEAVLKVIPTSPKAQAGEVRAAIASALADRAAGNSGRALAGLLRAKGYIPNSVELLIDFGIQADSMQIYKDADDALTEAHRLEPQNQRALYALAHVELDEQKMEDAEAHLHAYLKIRDDDASAHYGLGHLLYMLSKDEEAKAELERSVALQPHQTESYYELGQIALDSHDNTTAKENYAKVLASAPNHGGALTGMGMLAFREKDYTAAETYLKQAISYAPDYVTAHRYYAMTLARLGQEEQAQRESAIAQELTEQQNKLRHGYALRSVP
;
A
#
# COMPACT_ATOMS: atom_id res chain seq x y z
N MET A 1 -10.48 3.97 -56.57
CA MET A 1 -9.31 3.95 -57.48
C MET A 1 -8.51 2.71 -57.18
N THR A 2 -8.75 1.74 -57.92
CA THR A 2 -8.22 0.49 -58.32
C THR A 2 -6.76 0.58 -58.80
N SER A 3 -5.90 -0.35 -58.35
CA SER A 3 -4.93 -0.97 -59.27
C SER A 3 -4.42 -2.30 -58.67
N ARG A 4 -4.85 -3.36 -59.37
CA ARG A 4 -4.29 -4.69 -59.40
C ARG A 4 -2.85 -4.66 -59.97
N PHE A 5 -2.01 -5.55 -59.49
CA PHE A 5 -0.89 -6.06 -60.26
C PHE A 5 -0.88 -7.59 -60.20
N GLU A 6 -1.27 -8.19 -61.30
CA GLU A 6 -1.01 -9.56 -61.68
C GLU A 6 0.45 -9.65 -62.16
N TYR A 7 1.13 -10.73 -61.86
CA TYR A 7 2.32 -11.14 -62.60
C TYR A 7 2.22 -12.60 -63.04
N ASP A 8 2.42 -12.70 -64.30
CA ASP A 8 2.30 -13.86 -65.19
C ASP A 8 3.25 -15.03 -64.86
N LEU A 9 2.70 -16.22 -65.04
CA LEU A 9 3.43 -17.46 -65.34
C LEU A 9 3.95 -17.45 -66.72
N ASN A 10 5.24 -17.65 -66.95
CA ASN A 10 5.70 -18.18 -68.25
C ASN A 10 6.83 -19.20 -68.05
N CYS A 11 6.55 -20.30 -68.64
CA CYS A 11 7.27 -21.54 -68.74
C CYS A 11 8.42 -21.44 -69.71
N HIS A 12 9.63 -21.87 -69.42
CA HIS A 12 10.55 -22.38 -70.43
C HIS A 12 11.27 -23.65 -69.96
N ARG A 13 10.88 -24.76 -70.60
CA ARG A 13 11.63 -26.01 -70.63
C ARG A 13 12.98 -25.81 -71.31
N HIS A 14 14.08 -26.19 -70.69
CA HIS A 14 15.24 -26.72 -71.34
C HIS A 14 15.83 -27.88 -70.56
N SER A 15 15.95 -28.97 -71.28
CA SER A 15 16.55 -30.23 -70.86
C SER A 15 18.03 -30.08 -70.54
N CYS A 16 18.51 -30.66 -69.46
CA CYS A 16 19.87 -31.15 -69.37
C CYS A 16 19.90 -32.46 -68.63
N GLN A 17 20.30 -33.49 -69.29
CA GLN A 17 20.54 -34.84 -68.74
C GLN A 17 21.88 -34.87 -67.90
N SER A 18 21.88 -35.86 -67.05
CA SER A 18 23.03 -36.55 -66.50
C SER A 18 23.83 -35.84 -65.36
N LYS A 19 23.65 -36.29 -64.16
CA LYS A 19 24.62 -37.13 -63.46
C LYS A 19 23.96 -37.59 -62.11
N ARG A 20 23.73 -38.86 -61.99
CA ARG A 20 23.38 -39.54 -60.73
C ARG A 20 24.66 -39.63 -59.92
N GLU A 21 24.68 -38.94 -58.76
CA GLU A 21 25.63 -39.26 -57.68
C GLU A 21 24.78 -39.68 -56.45
N PRO A 22 25.25 -40.62 -55.62
CA PRO A 22 24.43 -41.32 -54.66
C PRO A 22 24.23 -40.48 -53.37
N CYS A 23 23.05 -39.95 -53.20
CA CYS A 23 22.60 -39.23 -52.03
C CYS A 23 22.24 -40.17 -50.82
N SER A 24 22.86 -41.35 -50.77
CA SER A 24 22.51 -42.39 -49.78
C SER A 24 23.44 -42.42 -48.52
N LEU A 25 24.54 -41.65 -48.52
CA LEU A 25 25.47 -41.64 -47.39
C LEU A 25 25.16 -40.54 -46.33
N LEU A 26 24.45 -39.48 -46.69
CA LEU A 26 24.07 -38.41 -45.75
C LEU A 26 22.83 -38.74 -44.95
N PHE A 27 21.92 -39.58 -45.46
CA PHE A 27 20.72 -40.01 -44.75
C PHE A 27 20.99 -41.05 -43.68
N SER A 28 22.01 -41.90 -43.87
CA SER A 28 22.38 -42.95 -42.90
C SER A 28 23.12 -42.43 -41.66
N LEU A 29 23.89 -41.31 -41.82
CA LEU A 29 24.58 -40.67 -40.70
C LEU A 29 23.62 -39.90 -39.77
N SER A 30 22.58 -39.27 -40.35
CA SER A 30 21.55 -38.52 -39.57
C SER A 30 20.66 -39.45 -38.73
N ILE A 31 20.36 -40.64 -39.21
CA ILE A 31 19.56 -41.64 -38.51
C ILE A 31 20.38 -42.34 -37.39
N LEU A 32 21.66 -42.57 -37.61
CA LEU A 32 22.56 -43.13 -36.57
C LEU A 32 22.81 -42.17 -35.41
N ILE A 33 22.88 -40.85 -35.67
CA ILE A 33 23.01 -39.81 -34.62
C ILE A 33 21.72 -39.72 -33.80
N LEU A 34 20.54 -39.81 -34.43
CA LEU A 34 19.25 -39.83 -33.73
C LEU A 34 19.07 -41.09 -32.84
N PHE A 35 19.54 -42.27 -33.27
CA PHE A 35 19.50 -43.48 -32.44
C PHE A 35 20.52 -43.50 -31.31
N ALA A 36 21.63 -42.77 -31.40
CA ALA A 36 22.62 -42.67 -30.33
C ALA A 36 22.23 -41.62 -29.24
N ILE A 37 21.46 -40.60 -29.62
CA ILE A 37 21.04 -39.53 -28.70
C ILE A 37 19.74 -39.89 -27.95
N ALA A 38 18.85 -40.68 -28.55
CA ALA A 38 17.59 -41.06 -27.96
C ALA A 38 17.71 -41.77 -26.58
N PRO A 39 18.59 -42.77 -26.39
CA PRO A 39 18.75 -43.39 -25.07
C PRO A 39 19.40 -42.47 -24.04
N TYR A 40 20.21 -41.49 -24.46
CA TYR A 40 20.81 -40.49 -23.57
C TYR A 40 19.75 -39.50 -23.04
N LEU A 41 18.87 -39.02 -23.91
CA LEU A 41 17.75 -38.16 -23.55
C LEU A 41 16.72 -38.86 -22.65
N THR A 42 16.43 -40.15 -22.89
CA THR A 42 15.51 -40.92 -22.03
C THR A 42 16.12 -41.26 -20.68
N ALA A 43 17.42 -41.53 -20.60
CA ALA A 43 18.11 -41.76 -19.34
C ALA A 43 18.22 -40.50 -18.49
N GLN A 44 18.43 -39.36 -19.12
CA GLN A 44 18.50 -38.06 -18.43
C GLN A 44 17.15 -37.60 -17.90
N SER A 45 16.06 -37.85 -18.66
CA SER A 45 14.69 -37.56 -18.22
C SER A 45 14.22 -38.48 -17.06
N SER A 46 14.60 -39.75 -17.08
CA SER A 46 14.30 -40.66 -15.98
C SER A 46 15.04 -40.32 -14.71
N GLN A 47 16.30 -39.92 -14.81
CA GLN A 47 17.12 -39.55 -13.65
C GLN A 47 16.66 -38.21 -13.03
N SER A 48 16.20 -37.25 -13.84
CA SER A 48 15.62 -36.00 -13.34
C SER A 48 14.28 -36.22 -12.65
N SER A 49 13.44 -37.10 -13.16
CA SER A 49 12.17 -37.50 -12.54
C SER A 49 12.36 -38.16 -11.18
N GLU A 50 13.30 -39.14 -11.07
CA GLU A 50 13.60 -39.84 -9.83
C GLU A 50 14.19 -38.87 -8.76
N SER A 51 15.02 -37.92 -9.19
CA SER A 51 15.55 -36.88 -8.31
C SER A 51 14.46 -35.95 -7.80
N LEU A 52 13.45 -35.58 -8.60
CA LEU A 52 12.33 -34.76 -8.21
C LEU A 52 11.42 -35.48 -7.20
N GLU A 53 11.13 -36.78 -7.42
CA GLU A 53 10.38 -37.59 -6.46
C GLU A 53 11.09 -37.69 -5.11
N HIS A 54 12.41 -37.81 -5.11
CA HIS A 54 13.19 -37.80 -3.87
C HIS A 54 13.11 -36.43 -3.16
N ALA A 55 13.18 -35.33 -3.90
CA ALA A 55 13.01 -33.99 -3.32
C ALA A 55 11.61 -33.84 -2.68
N ARG A 56 10.56 -34.35 -3.32
CA ARG A 56 9.19 -34.39 -2.77
C ARG A 56 9.11 -35.22 -1.47
N ALA A 57 9.78 -36.35 -1.43
CA ALA A 57 9.86 -37.14 -0.22
C ALA A 57 10.54 -36.42 0.94
N LEU A 58 11.59 -35.64 0.65
CA LEU A 58 12.25 -34.78 1.64
C LEU A 58 11.32 -33.67 2.15
N VAL A 59 10.53 -33.06 1.27
CA VAL A 59 9.50 -32.07 1.65
C VAL A 59 8.46 -32.71 2.57
N ALA A 60 7.94 -33.88 2.19
CA ALA A 60 6.97 -34.64 3.00
C ALA A 60 7.53 -35.04 4.38
N ALA A 61 8.84 -35.29 4.47
CA ALA A 61 9.55 -35.55 5.71
C ALA A 61 9.95 -34.29 6.49
N ASN A 62 9.51 -33.09 6.06
CA ASN A 62 9.86 -31.78 6.61
C ASN A 62 11.37 -31.50 6.66
N GLN A 63 12.14 -32.10 5.73
CA GLN A 63 13.58 -31.88 5.59
C GLN A 63 13.85 -30.78 4.56
N LEU A 64 13.33 -29.58 4.81
CA LEU A 64 13.28 -28.48 3.84
C LEU A 64 14.65 -28.04 3.34
N THR A 65 15.66 -28.03 4.20
CA THR A 65 17.04 -27.67 3.80
C THR A 65 17.62 -28.63 2.76
N LYS A 66 17.44 -29.93 2.97
CA LYS A 66 17.92 -30.93 2.01
C LYS A 66 17.10 -30.91 0.72
N ALA A 67 15.80 -30.66 0.82
CA ALA A 67 14.95 -30.49 -0.36
C ALA A 67 15.39 -29.28 -1.20
N ASN A 68 15.68 -28.13 -0.56
CA ASN A 68 16.20 -26.93 -1.21
C ASN A 68 17.55 -27.22 -1.93
N GLU A 69 18.50 -27.84 -1.24
CA GLU A 69 19.80 -28.22 -1.85
C GLU A 69 19.61 -29.13 -3.06
N MET A 70 18.75 -30.15 -2.93
CA MET A 70 18.47 -31.10 -4.02
C MET A 70 17.81 -30.42 -5.21
N LEU A 71 16.74 -29.62 -4.98
CA LEU A 71 16.02 -28.90 -6.03
C LEU A 71 16.93 -27.86 -6.71
N SER A 72 17.74 -27.13 -5.94
CA SER A 72 18.75 -26.21 -6.49
C SER A 72 19.75 -26.95 -7.38
N GLY A 73 20.14 -28.14 -7.01
CA GLY A 73 20.98 -29.02 -7.84
C GLY A 73 20.30 -29.50 -9.12
N ILE A 74 19.00 -29.74 -9.09
CA ILE A 74 18.22 -30.11 -10.29
C ILE A 74 18.14 -28.95 -11.26
N VAL A 75 17.70 -27.76 -10.81
CA VAL A 75 17.55 -26.58 -11.67
C VAL A 75 18.89 -26.05 -12.20
N SER A 76 19.98 -26.25 -11.48
CA SER A 76 21.33 -25.90 -11.95
C SER A 76 21.80 -26.80 -13.11
N ARG A 77 21.42 -28.09 -13.11
CA ARG A 77 21.75 -29.06 -14.17
C ARG A 77 20.78 -28.95 -15.35
N ASP A 78 19.53 -28.70 -15.08
CA ASP A 78 18.46 -28.56 -16.06
C ASP A 78 17.63 -27.28 -15.77
N PRO A 79 18.06 -26.12 -16.27
CA PRO A 79 17.33 -24.84 -16.09
C PRO A 79 15.95 -24.80 -16.76
N HIS A 80 15.64 -25.77 -17.64
CA HIS A 80 14.35 -25.89 -18.29
C HIS A 80 13.34 -26.74 -17.51
N ASN A 81 13.73 -27.31 -16.41
CA ASN A 81 12.83 -28.07 -15.54
C ASN A 81 11.93 -27.13 -14.70
N LEU A 82 10.84 -26.67 -15.33
CA LEU A 82 9.91 -25.72 -14.71
C LEU A 82 9.23 -26.28 -13.47
N MET A 83 8.99 -27.61 -13.42
CA MET A 83 8.44 -28.24 -12.22
C MET A 83 9.39 -28.15 -11.03
N ALA A 84 10.70 -28.36 -11.27
CA ALA A 84 11.69 -28.24 -10.22
C ALA A 84 11.82 -26.79 -9.72
N TRP A 85 11.71 -25.79 -10.61
CA TRP A 85 11.67 -24.39 -10.23
C TRP A 85 10.45 -24.04 -9.37
N GLU A 86 9.25 -24.52 -9.74
CA GLU A 86 8.05 -24.30 -8.93
C GLU A 86 8.17 -24.93 -7.53
N GLU A 87 8.69 -26.14 -7.44
CA GLU A 87 8.87 -26.81 -6.16
C GLU A 87 9.98 -26.17 -5.31
N LEU A 88 11.06 -25.71 -5.95
CA LEU A 88 12.11 -24.93 -5.29
C LEU A 88 11.55 -23.68 -4.66
N GLY A 89 10.73 -22.90 -5.41
CA GLY A 89 10.08 -21.70 -4.91
C GLY A 89 9.18 -21.98 -3.68
N GLU A 90 8.40 -23.07 -3.71
CA GLU A 90 7.57 -23.45 -2.56
C GLU A 90 8.41 -23.82 -1.33
N VAL A 91 9.50 -24.56 -1.51
CA VAL A 91 10.41 -24.92 -0.42
C VAL A 91 11.11 -23.68 0.15
N GLN A 92 11.53 -22.76 -0.70
CA GLN A 92 12.15 -21.51 -0.29
C GLN A 92 11.16 -20.60 0.47
N LEU A 93 9.89 -20.52 0.03
CA LEU A 93 8.83 -19.84 0.79
C LEU A 93 8.65 -20.45 2.18
N ALA A 94 8.58 -21.79 2.27
CA ALA A 94 8.45 -22.48 3.54
C ALA A 94 9.64 -22.26 4.49
N GLN A 95 10.79 -21.87 3.95
CA GLN A 95 12.00 -21.48 4.70
C GLN A 95 12.10 -19.97 4.93
N SER A 96 11.12 -19.17 4.50
CA SER A 96 11.15 -17.70 4.53
C SER A 96 12.31 -17.10 3.71
N LEU A 97 12.81 -17.83 2.71
CA LEU A 97 13.79 -17.36 1.73
C LEU A 97 13.05 -16.66 0.57
N ASN A 98 12.34 -15.58 0.90
CA ASN A 98 11.36 -14.97 0.00
C ASN A 98 11.96 -14.45 -1.31
N ASP A 99 13.12 -13.79 -1.25
CA ASP A 99 13.81 -13.26 -2.44
C ASP A 99 14.29 -14.37 -3.39
N ASP A 100 14.67 -15.53 -2.86
CA ASP A 100 15.05 -16.67 -3.67
C ASP A 100 13.84 -17.38 -4.25
N ALA A 101 12.75 -17.46 -3.48
CA ALA A 101 11.47 -17.96 -3.95
C ALA A 101 10.94 -17.14 -5.14
N MET A 102 10.99 -15.80 -5.06
CA MET A 102 10.65 -14.93 -6.20
C MET A 102 11.47 -15.29 -7.45
N LYS A 103 12.80 -15.43 -7.33
CA LYS A 103 13.65 -15.82 -8.47
C LYS A 103 13.25 -17.16 -9.08
N SER A 104 12.85 -18.12 -8.23
CA SER A 104 12.41 -19.43 -8.67
C SER A 104 11.10 -19.38 -9.44
N PHE A 105 10.10 -18.65 -8.94
CA PHE A 105 8.82 -18.46 -9.65
C PHE A 105 8.97 -17.60 -10.90
N GLU A 106 9.79 -16.55 -10.88
CA GLU A 106 10.11 -15.74 -12.07
C GLU A 106 10.74 -16.59 -13.18
N ALA A 107 11.57 -17.59 -12.84
CA ALA A 107 12.14 -18.50 -13.84
C ALA A 107 11.04 -19.26 -14.59
N VAL A 108 9.98 -19.65 -13.91
CA VAL A 108 8.79 -20.27 -14.53
C VAL A 108 7.99 -19.26 -15.35
N LEU A 109 7.70 -18.09 -14.76
CA LEU A 109 6.87 -17.04 -15.40
C LEU A 109 7.49 -16.46 -16.66
N LYS A 110 8.82 -16.46 -16.79
CA LYS A 110 9.52 -16.09 -18.04
C LYS A 110 9.20 -17.03 -19.20
N VAL A 111 8.89 -18.29 -18.92
CA VAL A 111 8.58 -19.31 -19.93
C VAL A 111 7.08 -19.52 -20.07
N ILE A 112 6.36 -19.57 -18.94
CA ILE A 112 4.90 -19.74 -18.86
C ILE A 112 4.31 -18.61 -18.03
N PRO A 113 4.06 -17.42 -18.61
CA PRO A 113 3.54 -16.27 -17.87
C PRO A 113 2.19 -16.53 -17.18
N THR A 114 1.43 -17.50 -17.67
CA THR A 114 0.10 -17.87 -17.18
C THR A 114 0.11 -19.07 -16.23
N SER A 115 1.27 -19.55 -15.75
CA SER A 115 1.32 -20.62 -14.75
C SER A 115 0.62 -20.21 -13.45
N PRO A 116 -0.55 -20.78 -13.08
CA PRO A 116 -1.29 -20.35 -11.90
C PRO A 116 -0.50 -20.57 -10.61
N LYS A 117 0.27 -21.67 -10.56
CA LYS A 117 1.08 -22.01 -9.38
C LYS A 117 2.23 -21.04 -9.19
N ALA A 118 2.93 -20.72 -10.30
CA ALA A 118 4.04 -19.75 -10.25
C ALA A 118 3.54 -18.34 -9.96
N GLN A 119 2.40 -17.92 -10.53
CA GLN A 119 1.78 -16.63 -10.20
C GLN A 119 1.42 -16.54 -8.72
N ALA A 120 0.71 -17.53 -8.18
CA ALA A 120 0.34 -17.54 -6.77
C ALA A 120 1.58 -17.60 -5.84
N GLY A 121 2.61 -18.33 -6.24
CA GLY A 121 3.89 -18.40 -5.53
C GLY A 121 4.63 -17.07 -5.52
N GLU A 122 4.73 -16.41 -6.68
CA GLU A 122 5.37 -15.09 -6.83
C GLU A 122 4.67 -14.03 -5.99
N VAL A 123 3.31 -13.97 -6.02
CA VAL A 123 2.53 -13.04 -5.20
C VAL A 123 2.85 -13.22 -3.72
N ARG A 124 2.80 -14.46 -3.22
CA ARG A 124 3.10 -14.75 -1.81
C ARG A 124 4.53 -14.38 -1.43
N ALA A 125 5.50 -14.70 -2.30
CA ALA A 125 6.90 -14.42 -2.07
C ALA A 125 7.18 -12.92 -2.05
N ALA A 126 6.62 -12.16 -2.99
CA ALA A 126 6.80 -10.71 -3.08
C ALA A 126 6.20 -9.99 -1.87
N ILE A 127 4.97 -10.35 -1.46
CA ILE A 127 4.32 -9.76 -0.28
C ILE A 127 5.09 -10.11 1.00
N ALA A 128 5.53 -11.36 1.16
CA ALA A 128 6.31 -11.78 2.32
C ALA A 128 7.69 -11.08 2.37
N SER A 129 8.36 -10.92 1.23
CA SER A 129 9.61 -10.17 1.13
C SER A 129 9.40 -8.69 1.49
N ALA A 130 8.37 -8.06 0.93
CA ALA A 130 8.04 -6.66 1.22
C ALA A 130 7.70 -6.43 2.70
N LEU A 131 6.98 -7.37 3.33
CA LEU A 131 6.67 -7.29 4.75
C LEU A 131 7.93 -7.37 5.62
N ALA A 132 8.85 -8.28 5.29
CA ALA A 132 10.14 -8.42 5.99
C ALA A 132 11.01 -7.16 5.79
N ASP A 133 11.05 -6.61 4.59
CA ASP A 133 11.77 -5.38 4.29
C ASP A 133 11.21 -4.17 5.02
N ARG A 134 9.89 -4.03 5.10
CA ARG A 134 9.24 -2.98 5.91
C ARG A 134 9.61 -3.09 7.38
N ALA A 135 9.55 -4.30 7.93
CA ALA A 135 9.93 -4.54 9.32
C ALA A 135 11.40 -4.20 9.61
N ALA A 136 12.27 -4.33 8.60
CA ALA A 136 13.68 -3.96 8.68
C ALA A 136 13.95 -2.47 8.34
N GLY A 137 12.92 -1.67 8.05
CA GLY A 137 13.06 -0.26 7.66
C GLY A 137 13.51 -0.04 6.21
N ASN A 138 13.51 -1.06 5.37
CA ASN A 138 13.97 -1.04 3.98
C ASN A 138 12.82 -0.75 2.98
N SER A 139 12.07 0.33 3.20
CA SER A 139 10.87 0.66 2.39
C SER A 139 11.14 0.69 0.88
N GLY A 140 12.30 1.20 0.43
CA GLY A 140 12.66 1.23 -0.99
C GLY A 140 12.87 -0.16 -1.58
N ARG A 141 13.40 -1.13 -0.81
CA ARG A 141 13.58 -2.51 -1.26
C ARG A 141 12.23 -3.24 -1.32
N ALA A 142 11.36 -3.00 -0.35
CA ALA A 142 9.99 -3.50 -0.37
C ALA A 142 9.24 -3.05 -1.64
N LEU A 143 9.29 -1.75 -1.96
CA LEU A 143 8.66 -1.20 -3.16
C LEU A 143 9.24 -1.82 -4.45
N ALA A 144 10.57 -1.92 -4.54
CA ALA A 144 11.22 -2.49 -5.72
C ALA A 144 10.86 -3.98 -5.94
N GLY A 145 10.74 -4.77 -4.85
CA GLY A 145 10.30 -6.16 -4.91
C GLY A 145 8.87 -6.30 -5.44
N LEU A 146 7.93 -5.50 -4.89
CA LEU A 146 6.53 -5.47 -5.33
C LEU A 146 6.39 -5.00 -6.79
N LEU A 147 7.15 -3.97 -7.19
CA LEU A 147 7.16 -3.48 -8.57
C LEU A 147 7.65 -4.55 -9.54
N ARG A 148 8.68 -5.31 -9.18
CA ARG A 148 9.21 -6.41 -9.98
C ARG A 148 8.17 -7.51 -10.17
N ALA A 149 7.51 -7.94 -9.10
CA ALA A 149 6.46 -8.95 -9.15
C ALA A 149 5.24 -8.48 -9.97
N LYS A 150 4.83 -7.20 -9.80
CA LYS A 150 3.79 -6.56 -10.62
C LYS A 150 4.13 -6.60 -12.12
N GLY A 151 5.40 -6.52 -12.48
CA GLY A 151 5.84 -6.63 -13.87
C GLY A 151 5.55 -8.01 -14.49
N TYR A 152 5.54 -9.09 -13.72
CA TYR A 152 5.16 -10.44 -14.16
C TYR A 152 3.64 -10.68 -14.07
N ILE A 153 2.97 -10.08 -13.08
CA ILE A 153 1.55 -10.32 -12.78
C ILE A 153 0.82 -8.98 -12.62
N PRO A 154 0.65 -8.22 -13.72
CA PRO A 154 0.14 -6.85 -13.65
C PRO A 154 -1.29 -6.72 -13.13
N ASN A 155 -2.10 -7.77 -13.22
CA ASN A 155 -3.50 -7.78 -12.80
C ASN A 155 -3.73 -8.51 -11.46
N SER A 156 -2.68 -8.73 -10.67
CA SER A 156 -2.86 -9.27 -9.32
C SER A 156 -3.35 -8.17 -8.39
N VAL A 157 -4.60 -8.27 -7.95
CA VAL A 157 -5.21 -7.31 -7.01
C VAL A 157 -4.40 -7.20 -5.73
N GLU A 158 -3.93 -8.32 -5.20
CA GLU A 158 -3.10 -8.35 -3.99
C GLU A 158 -1.80 -7.56 -4.16
N LEU A 159 -1.07 -7.77 -5.27
CA LEU A 159 0.17 -7.02 -5.56
C LEU A 159 -0.10 -5.53 -5.80
N LEU A 160 -1.18 -5.20 -6.50
CA LEU A 160 -1.56 -3.81 -6.74
C LEU A 160 -1.85 -3.08 -5.43
N ILE A 161 -2.56 -3.73 -4.51
CA ILE A 161 -2.87 -3.15 -3.19
C ILE A 161 -1.60 -2.98 -2.36
N ASP A 162 -0.77 -4.03 -2.23
CA ASP A 162 0.45 -3.95 -1.42
C ASP A 162 1.47 -2.96 -2.01
N PHE A 163 1.56 -2.88 -3.33
CA PHE A 163 2.37 -1.87 -4.01
C PHE A 163 1.84 -0.46 -3.75
N GLY A 164 0.52 -0.25 -3.89
CA GLY A 164 -0.12 1.04 -3.65
C GLY A 164 0.08 1.53 -2.23
N ILE A 165 -0.18 0.68 -1.22
CA ILE A 165 0.07 1.01 0.20
C ILE A 165 1.56 1.32 0.45
N GLN A 166 2.47 0.58 -0.17
CA GLN A 166 3.90 0.84 -0.02
C GLN A 166 4.32 2.16 -0.67
N ALA A 167 3.79 2.47 -1.85
CA ALA A 167 4.06 3.71 -2.56
C ALA A 167 3.51 4.92 -1.79
N ASP A 168 2.30 4.81 -1.24
CA ASP A 168 1.67 5.81 -0.38
C ASP A 168 2.52 6.13 0.85
N SER A 169 2.95 5.10 1.58
CA SER A 169 3.84 5.27 2.75
C SER A 169 5.17 5.98 2.43
N MET A 170 5.56 6.02 1.17
CA MET A 170 6.74 6.71 0.66
C MET A 170 6.40 8.05 -0.02
N GLN A 171 5.15 8.50 0.05
CA GLN A 171 4.64 9.72 -0.59
C GLN A 171 4.77 9.72 -2.12
N ILE A 172 4.74 8.54 -2.73
CA ILE A 172 4.70 8.37 -4.19
C ILE A 172 3.23 8.24 -4.61
N TYR A 173 2.46 9.27 -4.34
CA TYR A 173 0.99 9.26 -4.41
C TYR A 173 0.45 8.84 -5.78
N LYS A 174 1.04 9.37 -6.86
CA LYS A 174 0.58 9.02 -8.21
C LYS A 174 0.65 7.52 -8.51
N ASP A 175 1.75 6.87 -8.16
CA ASP A 175 1.91 5.43 -8.40
C ASP A 175 1.01 4.62 -7.47
N ALA A 176 0.74 5.13 -6.26
CA ALA A 176 -0.20 4.54 -5.31
C ALA A 176 -1.63 4.62 -5.84
N ASP A 177 -2.07 5.80 -6.26
CA ASP A 177 -3.40 6.05 -6.84
C ASP A 177 -3.65 5.19 -8.08
N ASP A 178 -2.71 5.20 -9.05
CA ASP A 178 -2.79 4.39 -10.27
C ASP A 178 -2.95 2.88 -9.96
N ALA A 179 -2.19 2.36 -9.00
CA ALA A 179 -2.25 0.95 -8.63
C ALA A 179 -3.53 0.57 -7.87
N LEU A 180 -3.96 1.40 -6.92
CA LEU A 180 -5.15 1.15 -6.12
C LEU A 180 -6.43 1.36 -6.93
N THR A 181 -6.47 2.33 -7.84
CA THR A 181 -7.56 2.50 -8.81
C THR A 181 -7.69 1.26 -9.70
N GLU A 182 -6.58 0.70 -10.18
CA GLU A 182 -6.64 -0.53 -10.96
C GLU A 182 -7.08 -1.73 -10.10
N ALA A 183 -6.63 -1.83 -8.86
CA ALA A 183 -7.11 -2.86 -7.93
C ALA A 183 -8.63 -2.75 -7.70
N HIS A 184 -9.14 -1.53 -7.47
CA HIS A 184 -10.56 -1.26 -7.32
C HIS A 184 -11.34 -1.58 -8.60
N ARG A 185 -10.80 -1.25 -9.78
CA ARG A 185 -11.42 -1.60 -11.07
C ARG A 185 -11.57 -3.11 -11.27
N LEU A 186 -10.57 -3.90 -10.83
CA LEU A 186 -10.59 -5.36 -10.93
C LEU A 186 -11.52 -6.00 -9.90
N GLU A 187 -11.52 -5.50 -8.68
CA GLU A 187 -12.36 -5.96 -7.57
C GLU A 187 -13.04 -4.78 -6.85
N PRO A 188 -14.19 -4.29 -7.34
CA PRO A 188 -14.83 -3.09 -6.80
C PRO A 188 -15.29 -3.18 -5.33
N GLN A 189 -15.40 -4.38 -4.78
CA GLN A 189 -15.79 -4.60 -3.39
C GLN A 189 -14.64 -5.08 -2.51
N ASN A 190 -13.41 -4.97 -2.99
CA ASN A 190 -12.24 -5.32 -2.19
C ASN A 190 -12.02 -4.27 -1.09
N GLN A 191 -12.26 -4.67 0.16
CA GLN A 191 -12.17 -3.80 1.33
C GLN A 191 -10.82 -3.12 1.47
N ARG A 192 -9.72 -3.87 1.25
CA ARG A 192 -8.37 -3.31 1.36
C ARG A 192 -8.10 -2.26 0.29
N ALA A 193 -8.57 -2.49 -0.94
CA ALA A 193 -8.43 -1.54 -2.03
C ALA A 193 -9.22 -0.25 -1.75
N LEU A 194 -10.49 -0.36 -1.32
CA LEU A 194 -11.34 0.78 -0.99
C LEU A 194 -10.73 1.65 0.12
N TYR A 195 -10.28 1.02 1.20
CA TYR A 195 -9.71 1.74 2.34
C TYR A 195 -8.38 2.40 1.98
N ALA A 196 -7.49 1.68 1.28
CA ALA A 196 -6.20 2.20 0.87
C ALA A 196 -6.34 3.34 -0.16
N LEU A 197 -7.30 3.22 -1.10
CA LEU A 197 -7.58 4.25 -2.09
C LEU A 197 -8.09 5.52 -1.43
N ALA A 198 -9.05 5.41 -0.50
CA ALA A 198 -9.52 6.56 0.26
C ALA A 198 -8.39 7.28 1.02
N HIS A 199 -7.43 6.53 1.55
CA HIS A 199 -6.28 7.11 2.26
C HIS A 199 -5.38 7.93 1.32
N VAL A 200 -5.03 7.38 0.17
CA VAL A 200 -4.23 8.10 -0.86
C VAL A 200 -4.97 9.34 -1.36
N GLU A 201 -6.27 9.24 -1.59
CA GLU A 201 -7.11 10.36 -2.04
C GLU A 201 -7.18 11.48 -1.02
N LEU A 202 -7.19 11.16 0.29
CA LEU A 202 -7.07 12.16 1.35
C LEU A 202 -5.72 12.89 1.28
N ASP A 203 -4.63 12.17 1.09
CA ASP A 203 -3.29 12.75 0.97
C ASP A 203 -3.13 13.61 -0.29
N GLU A 204 -3.83 13.24 -1.37
CA GLU A 204 -3.91 14.02 -2.61
C GLU A 204 -4.95 15.15 -2.58
N GLN A 205 -5.69 15.31 -1.48
CA GLN A 205 -6.78 16.30 -1.30
C GLN A 205 -7.98 16.08 -2.25
N LYS A 206 -8.21 14.84 -2.70
CA LYS A 206 -9.37 14.41 -3.48
C LYS A 206 -10.52 14.03 -2.54
N MET A 207 -11.04 15.03 -1.82
CA MET A 207 -11.94 14.82 -0.67
C MET A 207 -13.24 14.10 -1.04
N GLU A 208 -13.84 14.41 -2.18
CA GLU A 208 -15.10 13.81 -2.65
C GLU A 208 -14.93 12.34 -3.04
N ASP A 209 -13.81 11.99 -3.65
CA ASP A 209 -13.49 10.60 -4.02
C ASP A 209 -13.22 9.77 -2.77
N ALA A 210 -12.44 10.30 -1.83
CA ALA A 210 -12.16 9.67 -0.54
C ALA A 210 -13.45 9.43 0.26
N GLU A 211 -14.37 10.38 0.31
CA GLU A 211 -15.70 10.23 0.93
C GLU A 211 -16.48 9.06 0.31
N ALA A 212 -16.51 9.00 -1.03
CA ALA A 212 -17.22 7.93 -1.74
C ALA A 212 -16.62 6.54 -1.44
N HIS A 213 -15.29 6.43 -1.39
CA HIS A 213 -14.62 5.15 -1.11
C HIS A 213 -14.74 4.74 0.36
N LEU A 214 -14.67 5.69 1.32
CA LEU A 214 -14.94 5.39 2.73
C LEU A 214 -16.39 4.92 2.95
N HIS A 215 -17.36 5.56 2.32
CA HIS A 215 -18.73 5.09 2.36
C HIS A 215 -18.90 3.69 1.73
N ALA A 216 -18.22 3.41 0.62
CA ALA A 216 -18.26 2.08 0.01
C ALA A 216 -17.61 1.02 0.92
N TYR A 217 -16.49 1.35 1.58
CA TYR A 217 -15.84 0.50 2.56
C TYR A 217 -16.76 0.19 3.75
N LEU A 218 -17.35 1.23 4.36
CA LEU A 218 -18.21 1.09 5.54
C LEU A 218 -19.53 0.35 5.26
N LYS A 219 -20.02 0.33 4.02
CA LYS A 219 -21.12 -0.57 3.63
C LYS A 219 -20.80 -2.04 3.77
N ILE A 220 -19.52 -2.40 3.72
CA ILE A 220 -19.02 -3.78 3.84
C ILE A 220 -18.54 -4.07 5.27
N ARG A 221 -17.98 -3.06 5.94
CA ARG A 221 -17.34 -3.14 7.25
C ARG A 221 -17.85 -2.00 8.16
N ASP A 222 -19.11 -2.09 8.58
CA ASP A 222 -19.74 -1.12 9.48
C ASP A 222 -19.30 -1.24 10.95
N ASP A 223 -18.40 -2.18 11.23
CA ASP A 223 -17.78 -2.43 12.54
C ASP A 223 -16.38 -1.83 12.71
N ASP A 224 -15.90 -1.06 11.74
CA ASP A 224 -14.57 -0.44 11.78
C ASP A 224 -14.62 0.98 12.37
N ALA A 225 -14.29 1.09 13.67
CA ALA A 225 -14.27 2.37 14.38
C ALA A 225 -13.31 3.40 13.77
N SER A 226 -12.18 2.93 13.23
CA SER A 226 -11.18 3.82 12.61
C SER A 226 -11.66 4.40 11.29
N ALA A 227 -12.36 3.59 10.51
CA ALA A 227 -12.95 4.06 9.25
C ALA A 227 -14.10 5.07 9.49
N HIS A 228 -14.94 4.82 10.50
CA HIS A 228 -15.96 5.79 10.94
C HIS A 228 -15.33 7.10 11.43
N TYR A 229 -14.23 7.03 12.18
CA TYR A 229 -13.46 8.23 12.55
C TYR A 229 -12.92 8.94 11.30
N GLY A 230 -12.28 8.22 10.39
CA GLY A 230 -11.73 8.81 9.16
C GLY A 230 -12.79 9.53 8.30
N LEU A 231 -13.95 8.89 8.14
CA LEU A 231 -15.09 9.51 7.42
C LEU A 231 -15.63 10.71 8.18
N GLY A 232 -15.80 10.61 9.50
CA GLY A 232 -16.27 11.72 10.34
C GLY A 232 -15.33 12.91 10.28
N HIS A 233 -14.02 12.68 10.36
CA HIS A 233 -13.00 13.72 10.19
C HIS A 233 -13.08 14.41 8.82
N LEU A 234 -13.17 13.62 7.75
CA LEU A 234 -13.30 14.13 6.39
C LEU A 234 -14.56 14.99 6.22
N LEU A 235 -15.70 14.50 6.73
CA LEU A 235 -16.98 15.22 6.68
C LEU A 235 -16.92 16.55 7.46
N TYR A 236 -16.25 16.57 8.62
CA TYR A 236 -16.03 17.79 9.38
C TYR A 236 -15.16 18.80 8.59
N MET A 237 -14.08 18.34 7.94
CA MET A 237 -13.29 19.20 7.05
C MET A 237 -14.10 19.77 5.89
N LEU A 238 -15.09 19.03 5.39
CA LEU A 238 -16.04 19.46 4.35
C LEU A 238 -17.19 20.33 4.90
N SER A 239 -17.19 20.65 6.20
CA SER A 239 -18.25 21.40 6.89
C SER A 239 -19.63 20.70 6.82
N LYS A 240 -19.65 19.37 6.76
CA LYS A 240 -20.83 18.52 6.83
C LYS A 240 -21.03 18.04 8.28
N ASP A 241 -21.23 18.99 9.20
CA ASP A 241 -21.10 18.77 10.65
C ASP A 241 -22.06 17.71 11.20
N GLU A 242 -23.32 17.66 10.71
CA GLU A 242 -24.30 16.66 11.19
C GLU A 242 -23.94 15.23 10.75
N GLU A 243 -23.44 15.07 9.52
CA GLU A 243 -22.98 13.79 9.02
C GLU A 243 -21.68 13.38 9.74
N ALA A 244 -20.73 14.30 9.92
CA ALA A 244 -19.52 14.10 10.69
C ALA A 244 -19.81 13.61 12.11
N LYS A 245 -20.75 14.27 12.80
CA LYS A 245 -21.17 13.88 14.14
C LYS A 245 -21.70 12.46 14.19
N ALA A 246 -22.55 12.06 13.24
CA ALA A 246 -23.10 10.71 13.19
C ALA A 246 -22.01 9.63 13.05
N GLU A 247 -21.03 9.86 12.18
CA GLU A 247 -19.91 8.94 11.98
C GLU A 247 -18.97 8.89 13.19
N LEU A 248 -18.68 10.03 13.81
CA LEU A 248 -17.85 10.08 15.02
C LEU A 248 -18.54 9.43 16.22
N GLU A 249 -19.87 9.60 16.37
CA GLU A 249 -20.67 8.90 17.39
C GLU A 249 -20.64 7.38 17.15
N ARG A 250 -20.69 6.93 15.89
CA ARG A 250 -20.55 5.52 15.56
C ARG A 250 -19.16 5.00 15.92
N SER A 251 -18.10 5.77 15.63
CA SER A 251 -16.72 5.44 16.00
C SER A 251 -16.57 5.21 17.50
N VAL A 252 -17.06 6.12 18.35
CA VAL A 252 -16.95 5.97 19.82
C VAL A 252 -17.89 4.89 20.37
N ALA A 253 -18.98 4.59 19.69
CA ALA A 253 -19.86 3.47 20.07
C ALA A 253 -19.17 2.12 19.87
N LEU A 254 -18.39 1.98 18.79
CA LEU A 254 -17.62 0.79 18.48
C LEU A 254 -16.36 0.71 19.34
N GLN A 255 -15.67 1.83 19.55
CA GLN A 255 -14.44 1.92 20.33
C GLN A 255 -14.52 3.07 21.34
N PRO A 256 -15.01 2.81 22.59
CA PRO A 256 -15.20 3.85 23.60
C PRO A 256 -13.95 4.59 24.08
N HIS A 257 -12.77 4.16 23.67
CA HIS A 257 -11.49 4.82 23.99
C HIS A 257 -10.89 5.57 22.78
N GLN A 258 -11.68 5.79 21.74
CA GLN A 258 -11.26 6.55 20.53
C GLN A 258 -11.19 8.05 20.88
N THR A 259 -10.04 8.47 21.37
CA THR A 259 -9.80 9.82 21.89
C THR A 259 -10.05 10.89 20.83
N GLU A 260 -9.61 10.65 19.60
CA GLU A 260 -9.70 11.62 18.50
C GLU A 260 -11.16 11.88 18.10
N SER A 261 -12.00 10.86 18.10
CA SER A 261 -13.43 11.03 17.80
C SER A 261 -14.12 11.90 18.87
N TYR A 262 -13.79 11.72 20.15
CA TYR A 262 -14.32 12.61 21.19
C TYR A 262 -13.80 14.04 21.04
N TYR A 263 -12.53 14.20 20.64
CA TYR A 263 -12.00 15.54 20.40
C TYR A 263 -12.77 16.26 19.31
N GLU A 264 -13.02 15.61 18.18
CA GLU A 264 -13.76 16.24 17.07
C GLU A 264 -15.24 16.47 17.40
N LEU A 265 -15.90 15.54 18.10
CA LEU A 265 -17.24 15.78 18.64
C LEU A 265 -17.27 17.00 19.55
N GLY A 266 -16.21 17.22 20.34
CA GLY A 266 -16.03 18.41 21.14
C GLY A 266 -15.88 19.69 20.30
N GLN A 267 -15.15 19.61 19.20
CA GLN A 267 -14.94 20.73 18.26
C GLN A 267 -16.27 21.10 17.57
N ILE A 268 -16.99 20.13 16.99
CA ILE A 268 -18.31 20.34 16.37
C ILE A 268 -19.29 21.00 17.36
N ALA A 269 -19.33 20.49 18.60
CA ALA A 269 -20.19 21.07 19.63
C ALA A 269 -19.74 22.49 20.03
N LEU A 270 -18.43 22.75 20.09
CA LEU A 270 -17.90 24.10 20.36
C LEU A 270 -18.26 25.10 19.26
N ASP A 271 -18.18 24.69 17.99
CA ASP A 271 -18.50 25.50 16.82
C ASP A 271 -20.00 25.80 16.73
N SER A 272 -20.84 24.81 17.08
CA SER A 272 -22.29 24.97 17.18
C SER A 272 -22.77 25.69 18.45
N HIS A 273 -21.84 26.14 19.31
CA HIS A 273 -22.14 26.79 20.61
C HIS A 273 -22.81 25.90 21.66
N ASP A 274 -22.81 24.59 21.49
CA ASP A 274 -23.22 23.64 22.52
C ASP A 274 -22.07 23.42 23.52
N ASN A 275 -21.91 24.39 24.41
CA ASN A 275 -20.82 24.38 25.39
C ASN A 275 -20.88 23.17 26.35
N THR A 276 -22.08 22.64 26.61
CA THR A 276 -22.25 21.49 27.51
C THR A 276 -21.68 20.23 26.88
N THR A 277 -22.12 19.90 25.66
CA THR A 277 -21.63 18.74 24.91
C THR A 277 -20.13 18.85 24.61
N ALA A 278 -19.65 20.05 24.27
CA ALA A 278 -18.22 20.30 24.07
C ALA A 278 -17.39 19.97 25.32
N LYS A 279 -17.83 20.45 26.49
CA LYS A 279 -17.17 20.22 27.78
C LYS A 279 -17.12 18.74 28.14
N GLU A 280 -18.25 18.02 27.94
CA GLU A 280 -18.33 16.57 28.20
C GLU A 280 -17.35 15.78 27.33
N ASN A 281 -17.29 16.08 26.05
CA ASN A 281 -16.42 15.39 25.12
C ASN A 281 -14.93 15.68 25.40
N TYR A 282 -14.54 16.94 25.62
CA TYR A 282 -13.18 17.27 26.02
C TYR A 282 -12.79 16.64 27.36
N ALA A 283 -13.72 16.54 28.32
CA ALA A 283 -13.44 15.85 29.57
C ALA A 283 -13.13 14.35 29.35
N LYS A 284 -13.82 13.68 28.43
CA LYS A 284 -13.52 12.29 28.05
C LYS A 284 -12.13 12.17 27.42
N VAL A 285 -11.76 13.11 26.53
CA VAL A 285 -10.40 13.19 25.97
C VAL A 285 -9.36 13.32 27.08
N LEU A 286 -9.55 14.26 27.98
CA LEU A 286 -8.59 14.54 29.05
C LEU A 286 -8.52 13.43 30.12
N ALA A 287 -9.56 12.62 30.26
CA ALA A 287 -9.53 11.44 31.11
C ALA A 287 -8.59 10.34 30.56
N SER A 288 -8.50 10.21 29.23
CA SER A 288 -7.62 9.23 28.55
C SER A 288 -6.25 9.82 28.24
N ALA A 289 -6.19 11.10 27.85
CA ALA A 289 -5.00 11.83 27.44
C ALA A 289 -4.92 13.19 28.14
N PRO A 290 -4.46 13.26 29.40
CA PRO A 290 -4.44 14.50 30.18
C PRO A 290 -3.58 15.63 29.59
N ASN A 291 -2.68 15.29 28.67
CA ASN A 291 -1.78 16.21 27.98
C ASN A 291 -2.27 16.60 26.56
N HIS A 292 -3.50 16.28 26.19
CA HIS A 292 -4.03 16.61 24.87
C HIS A 292 -4.24 18.11 24.70
N GLY A 293 -3.30 18.78 24.00
CA GLY A 293 -3.24 20.23 23.87
C GLY A 293 -4.51 20.84 23.26
N GLY A 294 -5.11 20.20 22.26
CA GLY A 294 -6.36 20.63 21.64
C GLY A 294 -7.54 20.64 22.60
N ALA A 295 -7.72 19.56 23.38
CA ALA A 295 -8.81 19.44 24.36
C ALA A 295 -8.63 20.42 25.54
N LEU A 296 -7.38 20.63 26.00
CA LEU A 296 -7.07 21.66 27.01
C LEU A 296 -7.38 23.05 26.46
N THR A 297 -7.07 23.32 25.19
CA THR A 297 -7.42 24.60 24.55
C THR A 297 -8.94 24.76 24.49
N GLY A 298 -9.68 23.73 24.06
CA GLY A 298 -11.14 23.73 24.04
C GLY A 298 -11.76 24.01 25.41
N MET A 299 -11.26 23.36 26.47
CA MET A 299 -11.69 23.66 27.87
C MET A 299 -11.36 25.09 28.26
N GLY A 300 -10.20 25.61 27.89
CA GLY A 300 -9.83 27.01 28.12
C GLY A 300 -10.71 27.98 27.38
N MET A 301 -11.10 27.68 26.15
CA MET A 301 -12.05 28.49 25.36
C MET A 301 -13.44 28.51 25.99
N LEU A 302 -13.92 27.36 26.47
CA LEU A 302 -15.19 27.26 27.20
C LEU A 302 -15.17 28.10 28.48
N ALA A 303 -14.16 27.94 29.32
CA ALA A 303 -13.99 28.75 30.54
C ALA A 303 -13.91 30.26 30.23
N PHE A 304 -13.24 30.65 29.15
CA PHE A 304 -13.21 32.03 28.69
C PHE A 304 -14.60 32.55 28.30
N ARG A 305 -15.38 31.77 27.57
CA ARG A 305 -16.79 32.10 27.23
C ARG A 305 -17.66 32.23 28.47
N GLU A 306 -17.47 31.37 29.48
CA GLU A 306 -18.14 31.41 30.78
C GLU A 306 -17.64 32.57 31.67
N LYS A 307 -16.62 33.33 31.24
CA LYS A 307 -15.94 34.39 31.98
C LYS A 307 -15.18 33.92 33.23
N ASP A 308 -14.93 32.63 33.36
CA ASP A 308 -14.00 32.09 34.35
C ASP A 308 -12.57 32.16 33.84
N TYR A 309 -12.02 33.38 33.91
CA TYR A 309 -10.71 33.67 33.36
C TYR A 309 -9.58 32.96 34.13
N THR A 310 -9.81 32.59 35.40
CA THR A 310 -8.85 31.85 36.21
C THR A 310 -8.75 30.39 35.77
N ALA A 311 -9.88 29.75 35.51
CA ALA A 311 -9.91 28.41 34.93
C ALA A 311 -9.36 28.43 33.52
N ALA A 312 -9.74 29.42 32.71
CA ALA A 312 -9.22 29.60 31.33
C ALA A 312 -7.68 29.70 31.32
N GLU A 313 -7.10 30.53 32.21
CA GLU A 313 -5.64 30.65 32.35
C GLU A 313 -5.00 29.29 32.66
N THR A 314 -5.58 28.54 33.58
CA THR A 314 -5.05 27.23 34.00
C THR A 314 -5.00 26.25 32.81
N TYR A 315 -6.10 26.09 32.10
CA TYR A 315 -6.17 25.19 30.94
C TYR A 315 -5.27 25.62 29.79
N LEU A 316 -5.28 26.89 29.43
CA LEU A 316 -4.51 27.43 28.31
C LEU A 316 -3.00 27.37 28.54
N LYS A 317 -2.58 27.64 29.79
CA LYS A 317 -1.18 27.48 30.20
C LYS A 317 -0.70 26.04 30.08
N GLN A 318 -1.54 25.08 30.48
CA GLN A 318 -1.24 23.65 30.28
C GLN A 318 -1.22 23.31 28.78
N ALA A 319 -2.20 23.77 28.01
CA ALA A 319 -2.24 23.54 26.55
C ALA A 319 -0.93 23.97 25.86
N ILE A 320 -0.44 25.18 26.15
CA ILE A 320 0.81 25.70 25.60
C ILE A 320 2.02 24.89 26.06
N SER A 321 2.02 24.38 27.29
CA SER A 321 3.13 23.56 27.78
C SER A 321 3.28 22.24 27.04
N TYR A 322 2.17 21.67 26.55
CA TYR A 322 2.16 20.41 25.78
C TYR A 322 2.16 20.61 24.27
N ALA A 323 1.61 21.69 23.80
CA ALA A 323 1.54 22.07 22.37
C ALA A 323 1.98 23.55 22.18
N PRO A 324 3.29 23.84 22.24
CA PRO A 324 3.81 25.21 22.22
C PRO A 324 3.68 25.90 20.86
N ASP A 325 3.33 25.19 19.81
CA ASP A 325 3.10 25.70 18.46
C ASP A 325 1.61 25.86 18.11
N TYR A 326 0.72 25.62 19.07
CA TYR A 326 -0.72 25.67 18.85
C TYR A 326 -1.26 27.10 18.93
N VAL A 327 -1.37 27.74 17.77
CA VAL A 327 -1.74 29.18 17.64
C VAL A 327 -2.98 29.57 18.44
N THR A 328 -4.02 28.72 18.39
CA THR A 328 -5.30 29.00 19.08
C THR A 328 -5.14 29.08 20.58
N ALA A 329 -4.28 28.23 21.18
CA ALA A 329 -3.99 28.28 22.61
C ALA A 329 -3.36 29.62 23.03
N HIS A 330 -2.33 30.05 22.31
CA HIS A 330 -1.65 31.33 22.57
C HIS A 330 -2.60 32.53 22.40
N ARG A 331 -3.46 32.50 21.36
CA ARG A 331 -4.44 33.57 21.12
C ARG A 331 -5.44 33.69 22.28
N TYR A 332 -6.04 32.58 22.71
CA TYR A 332 -6.99 32.61 23.82
C TYR A 332 -6.30 32.88 25.15
N TYR A 333 -5.05 32.43 25.34
CA TYR A 333 -4.27 32.74 26.52
C TYR A 333 -3.97 34.23 26.63
N ALA A 334 -3.55 34.88 25.52
CA ALA A 334 -3.39 36.32 25.46
C ALA A 334 -4.67 37.09 25.83
N MET A 335 -5.81 36.65 25.26
CA MET A 335 -7.11 37.26 25.59
C MET A 335 -7.49 37.09 27.06
N THR A 336 -7.21 35.93 27.62
CA THR A 336 -7.46 35.60 29.04
C THR A 336 -6.61 36.47 29.97
N LEU A 337 -5.31 36.57 29.70
CA LEU A 337 -4.38 37.41 30.45
C LEU A 337 -4.77 38.89 30.43
N ALA A 338 -5.22 39.40 29.30
CA ALA A 338 -5.74 40.76 29.19
C ALA A 338 -6.98 40.97 30.09
N ARG A 339 -7.88 39.96 30.17
CA ARG A 339 -9.06 40.01 31.08
C ARG A 339 -8.67 39.96 32.56
N LEU A 340 -7.53 39.36 32.89
CA LEU A 340 -6.96 39.31 34.22
C LEU A 340 -6.10 40.54 34.58
N GLY A 341 -5.93 41.49 33.67
CA GLY A 341 -5.10 42.69 33.88
C GLY A 341 -3.60 42.42 33.72
N GLN A 342 -3.20 41.31 33.16
CA GLN A 342 -1.80 40.91 32.94
C GLN A 342 -1.32 41.34 31.57
N GLU A 343 -1.37 42.67 31.27
CA GLU A 343 -1.17 43.26 29.96
C GLU A 343 0.16 42.86 29.30
N GLU A 344 1.27 42.89 30.06
CA GLU A 344 2.59 42.59 29.53
C GLU A 344 2.73 41.16 29.04
N GLN A 345 2.13 40.20 29.77
CA GLN A 345 2.10 38.78 29.38
C GLN A 345 1.15 38.56 28.19
N ALA A 346 0.00 39.22 28.19
CA ALA A 346 -0.95 39.17 27.09
C ALA A 346 -0.31 39.63 25.75
N GLN A 347 0.49 40.69 25.77
CA GLN A 347 1.21 41.18 24.59
C GLN A 347 2.25 40.14 24.09
N ARG A 348 2.99 39.50 25.01
CA ARG A 348 3.96 38.45 24.64
C ARG A 348 3.27 37.27 23.95
N GLU A 349 2.19 36.77 24.53
CA GLU A 349 1.45 35.61 23.98
C GLU A 349 0.79 35.96 22.64
N SER A 350 0.31 37.18 22.48
CA SER A 350 -0.23 37.67 21.21
C SER A 350 0.86 37.75 20.11
N ALA A 351 2.07 38.16 20.45
CA ALA A 351 3.20 38.21 19.52
C ALA A 351 3.60 36.78 19.09
N ILE A 352 3.64 35.81 20.02
CA ILE A 352 3.92 34.42 19.73
C ILE A 352 2.84 33.86 18.78
N ALA A 353 1.55 34.08 19.06
CA ALA A 353 0.46 33.62 18.20
C ALA A 353 0.58 34.20 16.77
N GLN A 354 1.01 35.44 16.65
CA GLN A 354 1.23 36.10 15.35
C GLN A 354 2.41 35.45 14.61
N GLU A 355 3.54 35.27 15.26
CA GLU A 355 4.72 34.62 14.69
C GLU A 355 4.43 33.22 14.19
N LEU A 356 3.76 32.38 15.00
CA LEU A 356 3.35 31.03 14.62
C LEU A 356 2.40 31.04 13.41
N THR A 357 1.46 32.01 13.36
CA THR A 357 0.58 32.18 12.20
C THR A 357 1.36 32.51 10.93
N GLU A 358 2.35 33.37 11.01
CA GLU A 358 3.21 33.73 9.88
C GLU A 358 4.05 32.55 9.40
N GLN A 359 4.56 31.73 10.35
CA GLN A 359 5.31 30.53 10.02
C GLN A 359 4.43 29.50 9.31
N GLN A 360 3.21 29.26 9.79
CA GLN A 360 2.24 28.34 9.15
C GLN A 360 1.87 28.82 7.74
N ASN A 361 1.67 30.14 7.55
CA ASN A 361 1.37 30.70 6.24
C ASN A 361 2.55 30.55 5.26
N LYS A 362 3.78 30.74 5.71
CA LYS A 362 4.99 30.52 4.87
C LYS A 362 5.11 29.06 4.43
N LEU A 363 4.83 28.10 5.32
CA LEU A 363 4.83 26.69 4.98
C LEU A 363 3.76 26.37 3.93
N ARG A 364 2.51 26.82 4.13
CA ARG A 364 1.43 26.65 3.14
C ARG A 364 1.78 27.21 1.76
N HIS A 365 2.33 28.41 1.69
CA HIS A 365 2.78 29.01 0.42
C HIS A 365 3.97 28.26 -0.19
N GLY A 366 4.88 27.75 0.62
CA GLY A 366 6.01 26.94 0.16
C GLY A 366 5.59 25.61 -0.45
N TYR A 367 4.55 24.98 0.07
CA TYR A 367 3.93 23.78 -0.53
C TYR A 367 3.19 24.11 -1.82
N ALA A 368 2.41 25.18 -1.86
CA ALA A 368 1.67 25.59 -3.05
C ALA A 368 2.60 25.94 -4.24
N LEU A 369 3.80 26.44 -4.00
CA LEU A 369 4.80 26.70 -5.05
C LEU A 369 5.53 25.45 -5.54
N ARG A 370 5.52 24.35 -4.78
CA ARG A 370 6.11 23.06 -5.18
C ARG A 370 5.15 22.16 -5.94
N SER A 371 3.86 22.41 -5.85
CA SER A 371 2.79 21.65 -6.50
C SER A 371 2.36 22.21 -7.86
N VAL A 372 3.04 23.25 -8.38
CA VAL A 372 2.84 23.73 -9.75
C VAL A 372 3.82 23.00 -10.65
N PRO A 373 3.35 22.21 -11.66
CA PRO A 373 4.19 21.45 -12.58
C PRO A 373 5.07 22.32 -13.48
#